data_2c30da208185ddd47ef8ba94194cd951
#
_entry.id   2c30da208185ddd47ef8ba94194cd951
#
_cell.length_a   1.000
_cell.length_b   1.000
_cell.length_c   1.000
_cell.angle_alpha   90.00
_cell.angle_beta   90.00
_cell.angle_gamma   90.00
#
_symmetry.space_group_name_H-M   'P 1'
#
loop_
_entity.id
_entity.type
_entity.pdbx_description
1 polymer ?
#
loop_
_entity_poly.entity_id
_entity_poly.type
_entity_poly.pdbx_seq_one_letter_code
_entity_poly.pdbx_strand_id
1 'polypeptide(L)'
;GDVIFRDDSQAYQIGVKPLRKVDLKDFSENDKVVNKFEEILRHNNVSDKENAFNRLIALFICKLVDEIQKGDNDIVDFQYKIGTDTYETLQDRLQRLHKEGMEKFMREEIFYVADDYAENLVQQYTGQKRQKMIEDLRNTLRVLKFYTNNDFSFIDVHNEELFYQNGKILVEVVQLFESYRIIGSNDVQMLGDLFEQLLNKGFKQNEGQFFTPIPITRFIWDSLPIERIIKKADG
;
A
#
# COMPACT_ATOMS: atom_id res chain seq x y z
N GLY A 1 -14.20 31.10 0.13
CA GLY A 1 -13.58 30.05 0.89
C GLY A 1 -14.46 28.81 0.75
N ASP A 2 -14.20 27.99 -0.26
CA ASP A 2 -14.99 26.80 -0.53
C ASP A 2 -14.71 25.78 0.55
N VAL A 3 -15.70 25.56 1.39
CA VAL A 3 -15.73 24.39 2.27
C VAL A 3 -15.92 23.19 1.35
N ILE A 4 -14.81 22.51 1.05
CA ILE A 4 -14.87 21.20 0.43
C ILE A 4 -15.68 20.34 1.37
N PHE A 5 -16.84 19.90 0.95
CA PHE A 5 -17.64 18.90 1.65
C PHE A 5 -16.81 17.63 1.78
N ARG A 6 -16.13 17.52 2.88
CA ARG A 6 -15.60 16.23 3.33
C ARG A 6 -16.81 15.39 3.66
N ASP A 7 -16.79 14.16 3.20
CA ASP A 7 -17.78 13.16 3.56
C ASP A 7 -18.09 13.27 5.06
N ASP A 8 -19.36 13.48 5.41
CA ASP A 8 -19.82 13.66 6.79
C ASP A 8 -19.41 12.48 7.70
N SER A 9 -19.17 11.29 7.13
CA SER A 9 -18.63 10.14 7.85
C SER A 9 -17.22 10.40 8.41
N GLN A 10 -16.44 11.29 7.80
CA GLN A 10 -15.11 11.67 8.27
C GLN A 10 -15.16 12.74 9.39
N ALA A 11 -16.20 13.56 9.43
CA ALA A 11 -16.32 14.62 10.45
C ALA A 11 -16.48 14.06 11.86
N TYR A 12 -17.07 12.88 12.01
CA TYR A 12 -17.25 12.21 13.31
C TYR A 12 -16.03 11.43 13.79
N GLN A 13 -14.98 11.34 12.98
CA GLN A 13 -13.75 10.62 13.32
C GLN A 13 -12.60 11.56 13.74
N ILE A 14 -12.91 12.82 14.02
CA ILE A 14 -11.98 13.78 14.59
C ILE A 14 -11.56 13.25 15.97
N GLY A 15 -10.30 12.84 16.08
CA GLY A 15 -9.74 12.29 17.32
C GLY A 15 -9.42 10.80 17.31
N VAL A 16 -9.62 10.11 16.16
CA VAL A 16 -9.12 8.73 16.00
C VAL A 16 -7.59 8.76 16.04
N LYS A 17 -7.03 8.08 17.04
CA LYS A 17 -5.58 7.97 17.16
C LYS A 17 -5.03 7.07 16.05
N PRO A 18 -3.89 7.44 15.45
CA PRO A 18 -3.20 6.56 14.52
C PRO A 18 -2.90 5.21 15.16
N LEU A 19 -2.99 4.14 14.38
CA LEU A 19 -2.70 2.78 14.81
C LEU A 19 -1.20 2.62 15.09
N ARG A 20 -0.88 1.96 16.19
CA ARG A 20 0.47 1.47 16.50
C ARG A 20 0.53 -0.02 16.19
N LYS A 21 1.73 -0.56 16.05
CA LYS A 21 1.90 -1.98 15.77
C LYS A 21 1.23 -2.87 16.82
N VAL A 22 1.28 -2.48 18.10
CA VAL A 22 0.63 -3.24 19.19
C VAL A 22 -0.91 -3.24 19.08
N ASP A 23 -1.50 -2.28 18.38
CA ASP A 23 -2.95 -2.17 18.21
C ASP A 23 -3.48 -3.08 17.08
N LEU A 24 -2.59 -3.70 16.29
CA LEU A 24 -2.94 -4.58 15.19
C LEU A 24 -3.50 -5.92 15.71
N LYS A 25 -4.57 -6.37 15.06
CA LYS A 25 -5.27 -7.61 15.39
C LYS A 25 -4.82 -8.74 14.49
N ASP A 26 -4.89 -9.96 15.00
CA ASP A 26 -4.67 -11.14 14.18
C ASP A 26 -5.74 -11.25 13.10
N PHE A 27 -5.33 -11.74 11.95
CA PHE A 27 -6.18 -11.90 10.78
C PHE A 27 -7.02 -13.18 10.93
N SER A 28 -8.28 -13.08 11.36
CA SER A 28 -9.06 -14.24 11.78
C SER A 28 -10.22 -14.66 10.87
N GLU A 29 -10.56 -13.83 9.85
CA GLU A 29 -11.77 -14.06 9.05
C GLU A 29 -11.53 -13.76 7.57
N ASN A 30 -10.78 -14.64 6.88
CA ASN A 30 -10.42 -14.48 5.46
C ASN A 30 -11.64 -14.28 4.55
N ASP A 31 -12.71 -15.05 4.75
CA ASP A 31 -13.91 -14.99 3.90
C ASP A 31 -14.57 -13.61 3.93
N LYS A 32 -14.65 -12.99 5.09
CA LYS A 32 -15.23 -11.65 5.23
C LYS A 32 -14.38 -10.60 4.54
N VAL A 33 -13.07 -10.71 4.65
CA VAL A 33 -12.13 -9.75 4.05
C VAL A 33 -12.15 -9.87 2.53
N VAL A 34 -12.15 -11.10 2.00
CA VAL A 34 -12.24 -11.33 0.55
C VAL A 34 -13.56 -10.79 0.00
N ASN A 35 -14.68 -11.06 0.67
CA ASN A 35 -15.99 -10.57 0.24
C ASN A 35 -16.07 -9.03 0.29
N LYS A 36 -15.48 -8.40 1.33
CA LYS A 36 -15.40 -6.95 1.40
C LYS A 36 -14.51 -6.34 0.32
N PHE A 37 -13.38 -6.97 0.02
CA PHE A 37 -12.53 -6.55 -1.08
C PHE A 37 -13.28 -6.59 -2.42
N GLU A 38 -13.99 -7.68 -2.71
CA GLU A 38 -14.84 -7.78 -3.90
C GLU A 38 -15.97 -6.71 -3.91
N GLU A 39 -16.55 -6.42 -2.76
CA GLU A 39 -17.57 -5.37 -2.62
C GLU A 39 -17.01 -3.99 -2.94
N ILE A 40 -15.81 -3.65 -2.42
CA ILE A 40 -15.12 -2.40 -2.74
C ILE A 40 -14.90 -2.27 -4.25
N LEU A 41 -14.40 -3.32 -4.90
CA LEU A 41 -14.19 -3.29 -6.35
C LEU A 41 -15.50 -3.11 -7.12
N ARG A 42 -16.55 -3.83 -6.72
CA ARG A 42 -17.86 -3.78 -7.40
C ARG A 42 -18.50 -2.41 -7.29
N HIS A 43 -18.58 -1.82 -6.10
CA HIS A 43 -19.25 -0.54 -5.93
C HIS A 43 -18.46 0.64 -6.51
N ASN A 44 -17.17 0.48 -6.71
CA ASN A 44 -16.33 1.43 -7.43
C ASN A 44 -16.20 1.14 -8.94
N ASN A 45 -16.98 0.19 -9.47
CA ASN A 45 -16.95 -0.22 -10.88
C ASN A 45 -15.56 -0.69 -11.37
N VAL A 46 -14.78 -1.30 -10.51
CA VAL A 46 -13.49 -1.89 -10.87
C VAL A 46 -13.74 -3.31 -11.36
N SER A 47 -13.56 -3.54 -12.66
CA SER A 47 -13.80 -4.85 -13.30
C SER A 47 -12.53 -5.64 -13.59
N ASP A 48 -11.38 -4.98 -13.65
CA ASP A 48 -10.08 -5.62 -13.90
C ASP A 48 -9.55 -6.30 -12.64
N LYS A 49 -9.94 -7.57 -12.46
CA LYS A 49 -9.53 -8.37 -11.30
C LYS A 49 -8.03 -8.69 -11.28
N GLU A 50 -7.41 -8.84 -12.45
CA GLU A 50 -5.97 -9.08 -12.54
C GLU A 50 -5.18 -7.89 -12.03
N ASN A 51 -5.50 -6.69 -12.52
CA ASN A 51 -4.89 -5.47 -12.03
C ASN A 51 -5.14 -5.28 -10.54
N ALA A 52 -6.38 -5.47 -10.06
CA ALA A 52 -6.72 -5.36 -8.64
C ALA A 52 -5.90 -6.31 -7.77
N PHE A 53 -5.69 -7.54 -8.21
CA PHE A 53 -4.86 -8.53 -7.52
C PHE A 53 -3.39 -8.07 -7.44
N ASN A 54 -2.83 -7.57 -8.53
CA ASN A 54 -1.46 -7.04 -8.57
C ASN A 54 -1.28 -5.84 -7.64
N ARG A 55 -2.28 -4.95 -7.56
CA ARG A 55 -2.26 -3.81 -6.62
C ARG A 55 -2.35 -4.27 -5.18
N LEU A 56 -3.16 -5.28 -4.90
CA LEU A 56 -3.24 -5.88 -3.58
C LEU A 56 -1.91 -6.49 -3.14
N ILE A 57 -1.21 -7.19 -4.03
CA ILE A 57 0.13 -7.73 -3.76
C ILE A 57 1.10 -6.61 -3.39
N ALA A 58 1.14 -5.52 -4.16
CA ALA A 58 1.98 -4.36 -3.87
C ALA A 58 1.67 -3.76 -2.49
N LEU A 59 0.40 -3.66 -2.12
CA LEU A 59 -0.04 -3.19 -0.80
C LEU A 59 0.40 -4.13 0.32
N PHE A 60 0.35 -5.44 0.12
CA PHE A 60 0.84 -6.41 1.10
C PHE A 60 2.36 -6.31 1.30
N ILE A 61 3.14 -6.06 0.24
CA ILE A 61 4.58 -5.79 0.35
C ILE A 61 4.82 -4.55 1.22
N CYS A 62 4.06 -3.47 1.01
CA CYS A 62 4.14 -2.26 1.83
C CYS A 62 3.85 -2.56 3.31
N LYS A 63 2.74 -3.25 3.57
CA LYS A 63 2.32 -3.59 4.93
C LYS A 63 3.34 -4.44 5.65
N LEU A 64 3.90 -5.38 4.95
CA LEU A 64 4.86 -6.32 5.48
C LEU A 64 6.17 -5.65 5.88
N VAL A 65 6.72 -4.78 5.01
CA VAL A 65 7.94 -4.02 5.32
C VAL A 65 7.72 -3.06 6.49
N ASP A 66 6.56 -2.43 6.55
CA ASP A 66 6.19 -1.55 7.65
C ASP A 66 6.15 -2.29 8.99
N GLU A 67 5.48 -3.44 9.07
CA GLU A 67 5.42 -4.25 10.28
C GLU A 67 6.79 -4.77 10.72
N ILE A 68 7.71 -5.07 9.78
CA ILE A 68 9.08 -5.52 10.11
C ILE A 68 9.90 -4.38 10.72
N GLN A 69 9.76 -3.17 10.19
CA GLN A 69 10.58 -2.03 10.59
C GLN A 69 10.13 -1.40 11.90
N LYS A 70 8.84 -1.52 12.25
CA LYS A 70 8.25 -0.87 13.41
C LYS A 70 8.39 -1.68 14.69
N GLY A 71 8.72 -1.00 15.78
CA GLY A 71 8.58 -1.53 17.13
C GLY A 71 7.10 -1.53 17.59
N ASP A 72 6.80 -2.26 18.66
CA ASP A 72 5.40 -2.44 19.11
C ASP A 72 4.66 -1.13 19.39
N ASN A 73 5.34 -0.12 19.90
CA ASN A 73 4.73 1.18 20.21
C ASN A 73 4.80 2.20 19.08
N ASP A 74 5.44 1.86 17.96
CA ASP A 74 5.57 2.75 16.84
C ASP A 74 4.25 2.83 16.05
N ILE A 75 3.96 4.01 15.53
CA ILE A 75 2.84 4.23 14.62
C ILE A 75 3.17 3.56 13.29
N VAL A 76 2.28 2.68 12.83
CA VAL A 76 2.44 2.03 11.52
C VAL A 76 2.18 3.02 10.39
N ASP A 77 2.94 2.89 9.31
CA ASP A 77 2.81 3.75 8.13
C ASP A 77 1.74 3.24 7.16
N PHE A 78 1.46 1.93 7.20
CA PHE A 78 0.38 1.32 6.41
C PHE A 78 -0.97 1.56 7.08
N GLN A 79 -1.47 2.76 6.97
CA GLN A 79 -2.80 3.17 7.41
C GLN A 79 -3.21 4.48 6.74
N TYR A 80 -4.50 4.76 6.69
CA TYR A 80 -5.01 6.08 6.34
C TYR A 80 -5.29 6.89 7.61
N LYS A 81 -4.48 7.90 7.85
CA LYS A 81 -4.57 8.76 9.06
C LYS A 81 -5.65 9.81 8.85
N ILE A 82 -6.86 9.50 9.30
CA ILE A 82 -8.02 10.38 9.15
C ILE A 82 -7.75 11.76 9.79
N GLY A 83 -8.05 12.82 9.05
CA GLY A 83 -7.85 14.21 9.46
C GLY A 83 -6.46 14.78 9.19
N THR A 84 -5.46 13.94 8.89
CA THR A 84 -4.10 14.39 8.56
C THR A 84 -3.64 13.98 7.18
N ASP A 85 -4.06 12.82 6.69
CA ASP A 85 -3.68 12.35 5.36
C ASP A 85 -4.50 12.98 4.23
N THR A 86 -3.81 13.18 3.12
CA THR A 86 -4.39 13.35 1.79
C THR A 86 -4.12 12.09 0.98
N TYR A 87 -4.72 11.97 -0.21
CA TYR A 87 -4.41 10.87 -1.12
C TYR A 87 -2.93 10.89 -1.56
N GLU A 88 -2.34 12.08 -1.71
CA GLU A 88 -0.93 12.22 -2.03
C GLU A 88 -0.02 11.75 -0.89
N THR A 89 -0.30 12.14 0.35
CA THR A 89 0.53 11.71 1.50
C THR A 89 0.44 10.22 1.76
N LEU A 90 -0.74 9.64 1.61
CA LEU A 90 -0.91 8.18 1.68
C LEU A 90 -0.11 7.49 0.57
N GLN A 91 -0.26 7.92 -0.67
CA GLN A 91 0.40 7.29 -1.80
C GLN A 91 1.92 7.44 -1.74
N ASP A 92 2.42 8.59 -1.28
CA ASP A 92 3.86 8.80 -1.03
C ASP A 92 4.42 7.78 -0.03
N ARG A 93 3.74 7.57 1.09
CA ARG A 93 4.15 6.55 2.08
C ARG A 93 4.14 5.15 1.49
N LEU A 94 3.10 4.80 0.75
CA LEU A 94 3.00 3.49 0.10
C LEU A 94 4.10 3.29 -0.95
N GLN A 95 4.42 4.30 -1.75
CA GLN A 95 5.51 4.25 -2.73
C GLN A 95 6.86 4.04 -2.03
N ARG A 96 7.12 4.74 -0.93
CA ARG A 96 8.34 4.56 -0.14
C ARG A 96 8.44 3.15 0.44
N LEU A 97 7.37 2.67 1.07
CA LEU A 97 7.32 1.31 1.61
C LEU A 97 7.47 0.24 0.52
N HIS A 98 6.87 0.46 -0.65
CA HIS A 98 6.97 -0.45 -1.79
C HIS A 98 8.41 -0.52 -2.30
N LYS A 99 9.08 0.64 -2.47
CA LYS A 99 10.51 0.68 -2.81
C LYS A 99 11.35 -0.11 -1.83
N GLU A 100 11.21 0.16 -0.54
CA GLU A 100 11.95 -0.52 0.53
C GLU A 100 11.68 -2.03 0.54
N GLY A 101 10.42 -2.44 0.34
CA GLY A 101 10.01 -3.83 0.28
C GLY A 101 10.58 -4.56 -0.94
N MET A 102 10.52 -3.95 -2.11
CA MET A 102 11.07 -4.53 -3.34
C MET A 102 12.59 -4.69 -3.29
N GLU A 103 13.30 -3.69 -2.76
CA GLU A 103 14.75 -3.79 -2.54
C GLU A 103 15.10 -4.92 -1.56
N LYS A 104 14.40 -4.97 -0.43
CA LYS A 104 14.68 -5.92 0.64
C LYS A 104 14.34 -7.36 0.27
N PHE A 105 13.21 -7.58 -0.41
CA PHE A 105 12.64 -8.90 -0.60
C PHE A 105 12.79 -9.45 -2.01
N MET A 106 12.73 -8.56 -3.00
CA MET A 106 12.82 -8.95 -4.41
C MET A 106 14.18 -8.65 -5.00
N ARG A 107 15.03 -7.91 -4.29
CA ARG A 107 16.31 -7.37 -4.78
C ARG A 107 16.14 -6.58 -6.08
N GLU A 108 15.00 -5.92 -6.20
CA GLU A 108 14.66 -5.03 -7.30
C GLU A 108 14.70 -3.59 -6.84
N GLU A 109 15.37 -2.75 -7.61
CA GLU A 109 15.44 -1.32 -7.35
C GLU A 109 14.27 -0.61 -8.04
N ILE A 110 13.43 0.10 -7.24
CA ILE A 110 12.32 0.90 -7.76
C ILE A 110 12.64 2.37 -7.57
N PHE A 111 12.39 3.14 -8.62
CA PHE A 111 12.55 4.58 -8.56
C PHE A 111 11.49 5.24 -7.68
N TYR A 112 11.95 6.03 -6.71
CA TYR A 112 11.12 6.81 -5.81
C TYR A 112 11.53 8.28 -5.86
N VAL A 113 10.55 9.17 -6.03
CA VAL A 113 10.78 10.62 -6.02
C VAL A 113 10.72 11.12 -4.58
N ALA A 114 11.89 11.34 -3.98
CA ALA A 114 12.01 11.92 -2.64
C ALA A 114 11.67 13.42 -2.64
N ASP A 115 11.34 13.96 -1.46
CA ASP A 115 10.90 15.35 -1.31
C ASP A 115 11.96 16.38 -1.74
N ASP A 116 13.25 16.04 -1.60
CA ASP A 116 14.39 16.88 -1.97
C ASP A 116 14.95 16.61 -3.37
N TYR A 117 14.27 15.77 -4.16
CA TYR A 117 14.77 15.35 -5.47
C TYR A 117 14.95 16.53 -6.45
N ALA A 118 14.00 17.48 -6.46
CA ALA A 118 14.08 18.67 -7.29
C ALA A 118 15.28 19.55 -6.90
N GLU A 119 15.52 19.74 -5.61
CA GLU A 119 16.64 20.49 -5.07
C GLU A 119 17.99 19.87 -5.44
N ASN A 120 18.07 18.56 -5.39
CA ASN A 120 19.28 17.81 -5.74
C ASN A 120 19.63 17.93 -7.22
N LEU A 121 18.62 17.95 -8.10
CA LEU A 121 18.84 18.13 -9.55
C LEU A 121 19.41 19.49 -9.93
N VAL A 122 19.12 20.54 -9.15
CA VAL A 122 19.50 21.93 -9.47
C VAL A 122 20.54 22.52 -8.52
N GLN A 123 21.31 21.68 -7.86
CA GLN A 123 22.36 22.12 -6.89
C GLN A 123 23.37 23.11 -7.48
N GLN A 124 23.67 22.99 -8.77
CA GLN A 124 24.63 23.85 -9.48
C GLN A 124 24.13 25.28 -9.77
N TYR A 125 22.84 25.53 -9.56
CA TYR A 125 22.22 26.83 -9.80
C TYR A 125 22.02 27.60 -8.50
N THR A 126 21.98 28.95 -8.58
CA THR A 126 21.78 29.82 -7.42
C THR A 126 20.77 30.93 -7.70
N GLY A 127 20.28 31.60 -6.63
CA GLY A 127 19.41 32.76 -6.70
C GLY A 127 17.98 32.46 -7.19
N GLN A 128 17.31 33.48 -7.71
CA GLN A 128 15.90 33.38 -8.15
C GLN A 128 15.68 32.35 -9.27
N LYS A 129 16.66 32.19 -10.16
CA LYS A 129 16.61 31.20 -11.23
C LYS A 129 16.49 29.77 -10.66
N ARG A 130 17.25 29.48 -9.61
CA ARG A 130 17.18 28.18 -8.93
C ARG A 130 15.81 27.94 -8.32
N GLN A 131 15.24 28.94 -7.64
CA GLN A 131 13.91 28.81 -7.01
C GLN A 131 12.81 28.51 -8.03
N LYS A 132 12.79 29.22 -9.15
CA LYS A 132 11.84 28.96 -10.22
C LYS A 132 12.00 27.57 -10.82
N MET A 133 13.24 27.14 -11.05
CA MET A 133 13.52 25.79 -11.56
C MET A 133 13.07 24.70 -10.58
N ILE A 134 13.24 24.89 -9.27
CA ILE A 134 12.76 23.96 -8.25
C ILE A 134 11.24 23.86 -8.30
N GLU A 135 10.53 24.99 -8.38
CA GLU A 135 9.07 25.00 -8.44
C GLU A 135 8.55 24.29 -9.69
N ASP A 136 9.11 24.59 -10.87
CA ASP A 136 8.74 23.95 -12.13
C ASP A 136 9.01 22.43 -12.10
N LEU A 137 10.16 22.03 -11.54
CA LEU A 137 10.51 20.63 -11.37
C LEU A 137 9.59 19.90 -10.39
N ARG A 138 9.29 20.51 -9.25
CA ARG A 138 8.37 19.93 -8.26
C ARG A 138 6.99 19.67 -8.85
N ASN A 139 6.45 20.61 -9.63
CA ASN A 139 5.19 20.46 -10.30
C ASN A 139 5.23 19.28 -11.31
N THR A 140 6.29 19.21 -12.12
CA THR A 140 6.47 18.10 -13.08
C THR A 140 6.62 16.76 -12.38
N LEU A 141 7.44 16.70 -11.33
CA LEU A 141 7.66 15.49 -10.55
C LEU A 141 6.39 15.04 -9.81
N ARG A 142 5.58 15.99 -9.32
CA ARG A 142 4.29 15.70 -8.70
C ARG A 142 3.33 15.01 -9.68
N VAL A 143 3.25 15.53 -10.91
CA VAL A 143 2.43 14.90 -11.97
C VAL A 143 2.92 13.48 -12.26
N LEU A 144 4.22 13.28 -12.43
CA LEU A 144 4.81 11.95 -12.66
C LEU A 144 4.59 11.01 -11.47
N LYS A 145 4.74 11.51 -10.25
CA LYS A 145 4.64 10.72 -9.02
C LYS A 145 3.21 10.26 -8.73
N PHE A 146 2.22 11.11 -8.97
CA PHE A 146 0.85 10.86 -8.53
C PHE A 146 -0.15 10.71 -9.67
N TYR A 147 -0.05 11.54 -10.72
CA TYR A 147 -1.09 11.61 -11.74
C TYR A 147 -0.84 10.72 -12.96
N THR A 148 0.31 10.07 -13.02
CA THR A 148 0.67 9.11 -14.09
C THR A 148 1.27 7.81 -13.56
N ASN A 149 1.39 7.67 -12.24
CA ASN A 149 1.90 6.46 -11.61
C ASN A 149 0.75 5.50 -11.28
N ASN A 150 0.84 4.27 -11.77
CA ASN A 150 -0.18 3.24 -11.60
C ASN A 150 0.18 2.13 -10.59
N ASP A 151 1.21 2.32 -9.76
CA ASP A 151 1.67 1.29 -8.80
C ASP A 151 0.59 0.89 -7.79
N PHE A 152 -0.29 1.83 -7.41
CA PHE A 152 -1.41 1.62 -6.49
C PHE A 152 -2.76 1.97 -7.11
N SER A 153 -2.90 1.85 -8.42
CA SER A 153 -4.09 2.25 -9.17
C SER A 153 -4.98 1.06 -9.48
N PHE A 154 -6.18 1.08 -8.96
CA PHE A 154 -7.25 0.13 -9.26
C PHE A 154 -8.00 0.47 -10.55
N ILE A 155 -7.84 1.69 -11.03
CA ILE A 155 -8.30 2.20 -12.32
C ILE A 155 -7.12 2.79 -13.08
N ASP A 156 -7.26 3.02 -14.39
CA ASP A 156 -6.20 3.66 -15.19
C ASP A 156 -6.09 5.15 -14.84
N VAL A 157 -5.00 5.54 -14.20
CA VAL A 157 -4.74 6.91 -13.74
C VAL A 157 -3.77 7.60 -14.69
N HIS A 158 -4.25 8.65 -15.34
CA HIS A 158 -3.45 9.49 -16.24
C HIS A 158 -3.70 11.00 -16.10
N ASN A 159 -4.45 11.42 -15.09
CA ASN A 159 -4.68 12.81 -14.72
C ASN A 159 -5.08 12.94 -13.25
N GLU A 160 -5.22 14.18 -12.78
CA GLU A 160 -5.56 14.51 -11.40
C GLU A 160 -6.94 13.99 -10.99
N GLU A 161 -7.95 14.12 -11.85
CA GLU A 161 -9.32 13.65 -11.55
C GLU A 161 -9.35 12.13 -11.29
N LEU A 162 -8.71 11.37 -12.16
CA LEU A 162 -8.60 9.91 -12.00
C LEU A 162 -7.75 9.52 -10.80
N PHE A 163 -6.72 10.31 -10.48
CA PHE A 163 -5.97 10.13 -9.25
C PHE A 163 -6.86 10.25 -8.01
N TYR A 164 -7.75 11.25 -7.94
CA TYR A 164 -8.70 11.40 -6.84
C TYR A 164 -9.75 10.29 -6.82
N GLN A 165 -10.24 9.86 -7.97
CA GLN A 165 -11.15 8.71 -8.04
C GLN A 165 -10.49 7.44 -7.52
N ASN A 166 -9.27 7.16 -7.96
CA ASN A 166 -8.49 6.03 -7.44
C ASN A 166 -8.18 6.17 -5.94
N GLY A 167 -7.92 7.39 -5.48
CA GLY A 167 -7.61 7.66 -4.08
C GLY A 167 -8.69 7.17 -3.13
N LYS A 168 -9.96 7.32 -3.48
CA LYS A 168 -11.09 6.80 -2.70
C LYS A 168 -11.04 5.27 -2.61
N ILE A 169 -10.79 4.59 -3.72
CA ILE A 169 -10.70 3.12 -3.78
C ILE A 169 -9.51 2.65 -2.94
N LEU A 170 -8.36 3.28 -3.12
CA LEU A 170 -7.13 2.95 -2.40
C LEU A 170 -7.30 3.10 -0.89
N VAL A 171 -7.95 4.18 -0.43
CA VAL A 171 -8.24 4.38 1.00
C VAL A 171 -9.12 3.27 1.54
N GLU A 172 -10.19 2.88 0.85
CA GLU A 172 -11.08 1.79 1.27
C GLU A 172 -10.31 0.46 1.39
N VAL A 173 -9.44 0.16 0.44
CA VAL A 173 -8.62 -1.07 0.47
C VAL A 173 -7.59 -1.02 1.60
N VAL A 174 -6.91 0.11 1.79
CA VAL A 174 -5.96 0.27 2.91
C VAL A 174 -6.68 0.09 4.24
N GLN A 175 -7.83 0.75 4.44
CA GLN A 175 -8.64 0.65 5.65
C GLN A 175 -9.17 -0.77 5.92
N LEU A 176 -9.40 -1.55 4.87
CA LEU A 176 -9.79 -2.97 5.02
C LEU A 176 -8.68 -3.80 5.71
N PHE A 177 -7.40 -3.48 5.44
CA PHE A 177 -6.25 -4.26 5.91
C PHE A 177 -5.44 -3.59 7.02
N GLU A 178 -5.56 -2.27 7.24
CA GLU A 178 -4.69 -1.51 8.14
C GLU A 178 -4.70 -2.00 9.59
N SER A 179 -5.83 -2.50 10.07
CA SER A 179 -5.99 -2.95 11.46
C SER A 179 -5.51 -4.38 11.71
N TYR A 180 -5.13 -5.12 10.67
CA TYR A 180 -4.69 -6.49 10.80
C TYR A 180 -3.18 -6.62 10.84
N ARG A 181 -2.69 -7.61 11.58
CA ARG A 181 -1.29 -8.02 11.64
C ARG A 181 -1.05 -9.14 10.64
N ILE A 182 0.01 -9.01 9.84
CA ILE A 182 0.46 -10.07 8.93
C ILE A 182 1.59 -10.87 9.57
N ILE A 183 2.50 -10.20 10.28
CA ILE A 183 3.67 -10.82 10.91
C ILE A 183 3.36 -11.20 12.35
N GLY A 184 3.73 -12.43 12.72
CA GLY A 184 3.58 -12.92 14.09
C GLY A 184 2.15 -13.33 14.47
N SER A 185 1.21 -13.38 13.52
CA SER A 185 0.01 -14.19 13.67
C SER A 185 0.47 -15.65 13.75
N ASN A 186 -0.11 -16.42 14.67
CA ASN A 186 0.22 -17.84 14.80
C ASN A 186 -0.13 -18.67 13.54
N ASP A 187 -0.57 -18.00 12.47
CA ASP A 187 -1.18 -18.61 11.31
C ASP A 187 -0.66 -18.00 9.99
N VAL A 188 0.57 -18.41 9.63
CA VAL A 188 1.13 -18.16 8.27
C VAL A 188 0.22 -18.73 7.19
N GLN A 189 -0.52 -19.78 7.54
CA GLN A 189 -1.52 -20.43 6.70
C GLN A 189 -2.59 -19.44 6.24
N MET A 190 -2.99 -18.49 7.09
CA MET A 190 -4.09 -17.57 6.79
C MET A 190 -3.84 -16.64 5.60
N LEU A 191 -2.61 -16.16 5.42
CA LEU A 191 -2.28 -15.34 4.25
C LEU A 191 -2.28 -16.19 2.98
N GLY A 192 -1.77 -17.42 3.04
CA GLY A 192 -1.87 -18.39 1.95
C GLY A 192 -3.32 -18.67 1.58
N ASP A 193 -4.17 -18.91 2.56
CA ASP A 193 -5.61 -19.17 2.37
C ASP A 193 -6.34 -17.95 1.79
N LEU A 194 -5.97 -16.73 2.19
CA LEU A 194 -6.49 -15.49 1.60
C LEU A 194 -6.20 -15.43 0.10
N PHE A 195 -4.94 -15.66 -0.29
CA PHE A 195 -4.55 -15.65 -1.70
C PHE A 195 -5.19 -16.77 -2.49
N GLU A 196 -5.31 -17.97 -1.92
CA GLU A 196 -6.01 -19.10 -2.53
C GLU A 196 -7.49 -18.75 -2.78
N GLN A 197 -8.16 -18.15 -1.82
CA GLN A 197 -9.56 -17.73 -1.97
C GLN A 197 -9.71 -16.67 -3.07
N LEU A 198 -8.80 -15.68 -3.14
CA LEU A 198 -8.80 -14.68 -4.22
C LEU A 198 -8.60 -15.34 -5.58
N LEU A 199 -7.66 -16.27 -5.71
CA LEU A 199 -7.45 -17.04 -6.95
C LEU A 199 -8.70 -17.84 -7.33
N ASN A 200 -9.36 -18.48 -6.39
CA ASN A 200 -10.60 -19.24 -6.63
C ASN A 200 -11.78 -18.34 -7.06
N LYS A 201 -11.76 -17.07 -6.66
CA LYS A 201 -12.75 -16.06 -7.09
C LYS A 201 -12.41 -15.38 -8.42
N GLY A 202 -11.40 -15.85 -9.12
CA GLY A 202 -11.04 -15.38 -10.46
C GLY A 202 -10.06 -14.22 -10.50
N PHE A 203 -9.42 -13.89 -9.38
CA PHE A 203 -8.27 -12.99 -9.35
C PHE A 203 -7.02 -13.73 -9.85
N LYS A 204 -6.96 -13.99 -11.16
CA LYS A 204 -5.85 -14.72 -11.80
C LYS A 204 -5.12 -13.79 -12.76
N GLN A 205 -3.83 -14.04 -12.92
CA GLN A 205 -3.07 -13.47 -14.02
C GLN A 205 -3.31 -14.24 -15.32
N ASN A 206 -3.18 -13.56 -16.48
CA ASN A 206 -3.28 -14.19 -17.76
C ASN A 206 -2.21 -15.28 -17.94
N GLU A 207 -2.59 -16.35 -18.67
CA GLU A 207 -1.72 -17.47 -18.98
C GLU A 207 -0.41 -17.00 -19.63
N GLY A 208 0.70 -17.24 -18.95
CA GLY A 208 2.05 -16.92 -19.45
C GLY A 208 2.93 -16.10 -18.50
N GLN A 209 2.36 -15.42 -17.54
CA GLN A 209 3.11 -14.86 -16.42
C GLN A 209 2.79 -15.66 -15.16
N PHE A 210 3.60 -16.64 -14.87
CA PHE A 210 3.56 -17.34 -13.60
C PHE A 210 3.95 -16.37 -12.49
N PHE A 211 3.00 -15.57 -12.03
CA PHE A 211 3.04 -15.06 -10.70
C PHE A 211 2.49 -16.14 -9.78
N THR A 212 3.30 -17.15 -9.59
CA THR A 212 3.10 -17.91 -8.35
C THR A 212 3.22 -16.90 -7.20
N PRO A 213 2.46 -17.05 -6.11
CA PRO A 213 2.74 -16.31 -4.87
C PRO A 213 4.14 -16.64 -4.30
N ILE A 214 5.03 -17.24 -5.11
CA ILE A 214 6.42 -17.58 -4.77
C ILE A 214 7.19 -16.39 -4.20
N PRO A 215 7.14 -15.17 -4.75
CA PRO A 215 7.82 -14.06 -4.09
C PRO A 215 7.23 -13.72 -2.73
N ILE A 216 5.91 -13.72 -2.58
CA ILE A 216 5.25 -13.43 -1.30
C ILE A 216 5.35 -14.62 -0.37
N THR A 217 5.15 -15.86 -0.82
CA THR A 217 5.35 -17.06 -0.02
C THR A 217 6.81 -17.24 0.36
N ARG A 218 7.73 -17.08 -0.57
CA ARG A 218 9.17 -17.12 -0.27
C ARG A 218 9.56 -16.04 0.72
N PHE A 219 9.00 -14.85 0.56
CA PHE A 219 9.16 -13.73 1.42
C PHE A 219 8.59 -13.97 2.83
N ILE A 220 7.39 -14.53 2.95
CA ILE A 220 6.80 -14.95 4.22
C ILE A 220 7.69 -16.00 4.88
N TRP A 221 8.19 -16.98 4.12
CA TRP A 221 9.12 -18.00 4.60
C TRP A 221 10.47 -17.40 5.06
N ASP A 222 11.03 -16.47 4.30
CA ASP A 222 12.31 -15.82 4.64
C ASP A 222 12.18 -14.82 5.80
N SER A 223 10.97 -14.31 6.05
CA SER A 223 10.67 -13.34 7.12
C SER A 223 10.24 -13.98 8.44
N LEU A 224 9.93 -15.27 8.42
CA LEU A 224 9.54 -16.02 9.61
C LEU A 224 10.78 -16.62 10.27
N PRO A 225 10.85 -16.62 11.60
CA PRO A 225 11.85 -17.40 12.31
C PRO A 225 11.53 -18.88 12.14
N ILE A 226 12.00 -19.45 11.03
CA ILE A 226 11.81 -20.86 10.63
C ILE A 226 12.18 -21.82 11.77
N GLU A 227 13.16 -21.45 12.60
CA GLU A 227 13.55 -22.22 13.79
C GLU A 227 12.43 -22.41 14.82
N ARG A 228 11.45 -21.50 14.87
CA ARG A 228 10.29 -21.63 15.78
C ARG A 228 9.21 -22.53 15.23
N ILE A 229 9.10 -22.65 13.92
CA ILE A 229 8.07 -23.46 13.25
C ILE A 229 8.48 -24.94 13.28
N ILE A 230 9.77 -25.23 13.04
CA ILE A 230 10.31 -26.60 13.07
C ILE A 230 10.24 -27.17 14.49
N LYS A 231 10.49 -26.39 15.53
CA LYS A 231 10.36 -26.85 16.93
C LYS A 231 8.95 -27.13 17.40
N LYS A 232 7.91 -26.64 16.69
CA LYS A 232 6.50 -26.97 16.98
C LYS A 232 5.99 -28.20 16.23
N ALA A 233 6.67 -28.62 15.17
CA ALA A 233 6.30 -29.82 14.41
C ALA A 233 6.88 -31.10 14.99
N ASP A 234 7.92 -30.98 15.84
CA ASP A 234 8.62 -32.11 16.50
C ASP A 234 8.21 -32.32 17.98
N GLY A 235 7.13 -31.67 18.44
CA GLY A 235 6.67 -31.76 19.82
C GLY A 235 5.23 -32.28 19.98
#